data_7d8a416bf5c24a3ac3ff9c9af7f34e98
#
_entry.id   7d8a416bf5c24a3ac3ff9c9af7f34e98
#
_cell.length_a   1.000
_cell.length_b   1.000
_cell.length_c   1.000
_cell.angle_alpha   90.00
_cell.angle_beta   90.00
_cell.angle_gamma   90.00
#
_symmetry.space_group_name_H-M   'P 1'
#
loop_
_entity.id
_entity.type
_entity.pdbx_description
1 polymer ?
#
loop_
_entity_poly.entity_id
_entity_poly.type
_entity_poly.pdbx_seq_one_letter_code
_entity_poly.pdbx_strand_id
1 'polypeptide(L)'
;MKKLALVLGSLLVVGSVASAKEVMPAPTPAPEKVVEYVEKPVIVYRDREVAPAWRPNGSVDVQYKWYGEVENKNPKKGDWASGKDDTINGGRLQTLTKVNFTEKQALEIRTRNYHTLNGDNKSSGGNDALRLRHFYNFGNLGSSKVNATSRLQFEQKNGDEGKKNVSASVLFDFADYIYSNNFFKAEKFGLRPQYKYVWAGHSDYYENQYHLGFESDFSLPFNFGLSLEYDLSYNRLRPGNRFNTADNKNKKGEWYGELTAVLSNYTPLYKAGAVELGFNAEGGYDTYNMHQFKRAGGTGENGRGDLTATDRRDYELYLEPTLQVSYKPTDFVKLYAAAGADYRNRTNNESEVKNWRWQPTAWAGMKVTF
;
A
#
# COMPACT_ATOMS: atom_id res chain seq x y z
N MET A 1 16.06 -1.79 -25.20
CA MET A 1 14.94 -2.45 -25.85
C MET A 1 15.13 -3.97 -25.97
N LYS A 2 16.24 -4.51 -26.47
CA LYS A 2 16.48 -5.97 -26.58
C LYS A 2 16.43 -6.72 -25.23
N LYS A 3 16.90 -6.10 -24.13
CA LYS A 3 16.90 -6.71 -22.79
C LYS A 3 15.51 -6.74 -22.14
N LEU A 4 14.64 -5.76 -22.44
CA LEU A 4 13.28 -5.74 -21.95
C LEU A 4 12.41 -6.83 -22.58
N ALA A 5 12.60 -7.06 -23.87
CA ALA A 5 11.93 -8.14 -24.60
C ALA A 5 12.31 -9.54 -24.06
N LEU A 6 13.56 -9.68 -23.58
CA LEU A 6 14.04 -10.95 -23.00
C LEU A 6 13.41 -11.23 -21.63
N VAL A 7 13.22 -10.20 -20.81
CA VAL A 7 12.58 -10.33 -19.48
C VAL A 7 11.09 -10.62 -19.62
N LEU A 8 10.41 -9.98 -20.56
CA LEU A 8 9.01 -10.29 -20.87
C LEU A 8 8.86 -11.68 -21.49
N GLY A 9 9.79 -12.09 -22.34
CA GLY A 9 9.80 -13.43 -22.93
C GLY A 9 10.06 -14.53 -21.90
N SER A 10 10.96 -14.30 -20.94
CA SER A 10 11.25 -15.29 -19.89
C SER A 10 10.09 -15.46 -18.90
N LEU A 11 9.34 -14.38 -18.60
CA LEU A 11 8.12 -14.46 -17.79
C LEU A 11 6.99 -15.25 -18.48
N LEU A 12 6.89 -15.16 -19.81
CA LEU A 12 5.93 -15.93 -20.60
C LEU A 12 6.30 -17.43 -20.66
N VAL A 13 7.60 -17.75 -20.70
CA VAL A 13 8.08 -19.15 -20.74
C VAL A 13 7.92 -19.84 -19.38
N VAL A 14 8.14 -19.12 -18.27
CA VAL A 14 7.91 -19.67 -16.92
C VAL A 14 6.42 -19.93 -16.66
N GLY A 15 5.54 -19.12 -17.24
CA GLY A 15 4.09 -19.32 -17.17
C GLY A 15 3.59 -20.61 -17.87
N SER A 16 4.35 -21.12 -18.84
CA SER A 16 3.97 -22.32 -19.58
C SER A 16 4.41 -23.65 -18.93
N VAL A 17 5.29 -23.60 -17.92
CA VAL A 17 5.83 -24.79 -17.24
C VAL A 17 5.17 -25.06 -15.89
N ALA A 18 4.46 -24.09 -15.33
CA ALA A 18 3.65 -24.30 -14.13
C ALA A 18 2.30 -24.94 -14.51
N SER A 19 2.32 -26.20 -14.95
CA SER A 19 1.15 -27.07 -14.80
C SER A 19 0.93 -27.30 -13.31
N ALA A 20 0.38 -26.29 -12.64
CA ALA A 20 -0.16 -26.49 -11.31
C ALA A 20 -1.21 -27.59 -11.45
N LYS A 21 -0.93 -28.74 -10.83
CA LYS A 21 -1.87 -29.84 -10.73
C LYS A 21 -3.18 -29.22 -10.24
N GLU A 22 -4.19 -29.29 -11.11
CA GLU A 22 -5.51 -28.73 -10.83
C GLU A 22 -5.96 -29.27 -9.47
N VAL A 23 -5.96 -28.42 -8.45
CA VAL A 23 -6.57 -28.78 -7.16
C VAL A 23 -8.05 -28.79 -7.45
N MET A 24 -8.59 -29.97 -7.71
CA MET A 24 -10.01 -30.14 -7.90
C MET A 24 -10.74 -29.46 -6.73
N PRO A 25 -11.64 -28.53 -7.01
CA PRO A 25 -12.49 -27.97 -5.97
C PRO A 25 -13.17 -29.15 -5.26
N ALA A 26 -13.18 -29.12 -3.93
CA ALA A 26 -13.88 -30.15 -3.17
C ALA A 26 -15.32 -30.25 -3.68
N PRO A 27 -15.86 -31.45 -3.83
CA PRO A 27 -17.19 -31.66 -4.43
C PRO A 27 -18.19 -30.78 -3.70
N THR A 28 -18.97 -30.03 -4.47
CA THR A 28 -20.10 -29.25 -3.95
C THR A 28 -21.01 -30.22 -3.18
N PRO A 29 -21.40 -29.90 -1.94
CA PRO A 29 -22.32 -30.75 -1.21
C PRO A 29 -23.57 -30.96 -2.05
N ALA A 30 -24.02 -32.22 -2.13
CA ALA A 30 -25.21 -32.56 -2.87
C ALA A 30 -26.40 -31.73 -2.34
N PRO A 31 -27.24 -31.18 -3.22
CA PRO A 31 -28.37 -30.37 -2.80
C PRO A 31 -29.28 -31.17 -1.88
N GLU A 32 -29.63 -30.57 -0.75
CA GLU A 32 -30.54 -31.16 0.21
C GLU A 32 -31.97 -31.13 -0.36
N LYS A 33 -32.58 -32.29 -0.51
CA LYS A 33 -33.95 -32.38 -1.03
C LYS A 33 -34.95 -32.01 0.07
N VAL A 34 -35.64 -30.92 -0.13
CA VAL A 34 -36.75 -30.51 0.75
C VAL A 34 -38.08 -30.99 0.17
N VAL A 35 -38.87 -31.70 0.96
CA VAL A 35 -40.21 -32.17 0.57
C VAL A 35 -41.22 -31.09 0.92
N GLU A 36 -41.87 -30.50 -0.08
CA GLU A 36 -42.97 -29.53 0.09
C GLU A 36 -44.29 -30.20 -0.29
N TYR A 37 -45.28 -30.19 0.64
CA TYR A 37 -46.64 -30.71 0.40
C TYR A 37 -47.51 -29.62 -0.23
N VAL A 38 -47.94 -29.81 -1.46
CA VAL A 38 -48.90 -28.96 -2.15
C VAL A 38 -50.28 -29.68 -2.16
N GLU A 39 -51.38 -28.95 -2.08
CA GLU A 39 -52.81 -29.35 -1.82
C GLU A 39 -53.38 -30.64 -2.44
N LYS A 40 -52.68 -31.36 -3.19
CA LYS A 40 -52.87 -32.83 -3.47
C LYS A 40 -51.54 -33.47 -3.19
N PRO A 41 -51.49 -34.72 -2.70
CA PRO A 41 -50.24 -35.31 -2.24
C PRO A 41 -49.28 -35.56 -3.40
N VAL A 42 -48.83 -34.50 -4.04
CA VAL A 42 -47.72 -34.48 -4.99
C VAL A 42 -46.51 -33.99 -4.22
N ILE A 43 -45.62 -34.91 -3.88
CA ILE A 43 -44.34 -34.58 -3.27
C ILE A 43 -43.50 -33.91 -4.36
N VAL A 44 -43.36 -32.58 -4.28
CA VAL A 44 -42.45 -31.81 -5.17
C VAL A 44 -41.12 -31.69 -4.45
N TYR A 45 -40.15 -32.44 -4.90
CA TYR A 45 -38.75 -32.26 -4.48
C TYR A 45 -38.22 -30.98 -5.12
N ARG A 46 -37.92 -29.95 -4.34
CA ARG A 46 -37.15 -28.81 -4.79
C ARG A 46 -35.74 -28.93 -4.23
N ASP A 47 -34.77 -28.92 -5.10
CA ASP A 47 -33.38 -28.79 -4.69
C ASP A 47 -33.22 -27.42 -4.04
N ARG A 48 -32.91 -27.41 -2.76
CA ARG A 48 -32.56 -26.18 -2.05
C ARG A 48 -31.09 -25.89 -2.38
N GLU A 49 -30.83 -24.80 -3.11
CA GLU A 49 -29.47 -24.29 -3.23
C GLU A 49 -28.95 -23.97 -1.81
N VAL A 50 -28.14 -24.84 -1.28
CA VAL A 50 -27.39 -24.56 -0.06
C VAL A 50 -26.20 -23.69 -0.48
N ALA A 51 -26.17 -22.45 0.03
CA ALA A 51 -25.02 -21.61 -0.20
C ALA A 51 -23.74 -22.36 0.20
N PRO A 52 -22.71 -22.38 -0.66
CA PRO A 52 -21.50 -23.13 -0.38
C PRO A 52 -20.91 -22.68 0.96
N ALA A 53 -20.56 -23.66 1.79
CA ALA A 53 -19.95 -23.37 3.09
C ALA A 53 -18.71 -22.51 2.89
N TRP A 54 -18.56 -21.48 3.74
CA TRP A 54 -17.40 -20.59 3.70
C TRP A 54 -16.10 -21.40 3.76
N ARG A 55 -15.10 -20.99 2.96
CA ARG A 55 -13.77 -21.63 2.92
C ARG A 55 -12.70 -20.56 3.05
N PRO A 56 -11.56 -20.86 3.71
CA PRO A 56 -10.40 -19.99 3.68
C PRO A 56 -10.02 -19.66 2.23
N ASN A 57 -9.74 -18.38 2.00
CA ASN A 57 -9.36 -17.88 0.68
C ASN A 57 -8.28 -16.81 0.83
N GLY A 58 -7.67 -16.45 -0.26
CA GLY A 58 -6.60 -15.46 -0.18
C GLY A 58 -5.94 -15.17 -1.51
N SER A 59 -4.82 -14.46 -1.40
CA SER A 59 -3.96 -14.19 -2.54
C SER A 59 -2.50 -14.03 -2.14
N VAL A 60 -1.63 -14.37 -3.07
CA VAL A 60 -0.20 -14.03 -3.03
C VAL A 60 0.12 -13.21 -4.27
N ASP A 61 0.67 -12.02 -4.08
CA ASP A 61 1.11 -11.12 -5.14
C ASP A 61 2.61 -10.89 -5.00
N VAL A 62 3.38 -11.27 -6.02
CA VAL A 62 4.82 -11.07 -6.10
C VAL A 62 5.09 -10.10 -7.22
N GLN A 63 5.70 -8.97 -6.89
CA GLN A 63 5.98 -7.89 -7.82
C GLN A 63 7.43 -7.45 -7.74
N TYR A 64 8.06 -7.28 -8.88
CA TYR A 64 9.31 -6.56 -9.01
C TYR A 64 9.06 -5.21 -9.68
N LYS A 65 9.42 -4.10 -9.02
CA LYS A 65 9.37 -2.75 -9.58
C LYS A 65 10.80 -2.25 -9.76
N TRP A 66 11.10 -1.81 -10.97
CA TRP A 66 12.34 -1.14 -11.33
C TRP A 66 12.12 0.37 -11.33
N TYR A 67 13.11 1.06 -10.81
CA TYR A 67 13.23 2.52 -10.82
C TYR A 67 14.48 2.89 -11.62
N GLY A 68 14.30 3.63 -12.71
CA GLY A 68 15.39 4.14 -13.51
C GLY A 68 16.07 5.35 -12.88
N GLU A 69 17.04 5.87 -13.57
CA GLU A 69 17.72 7.10 -13.15
C GLU A 69 16.77 8.28 -13.25
N VAL A 70 16.88 9.17 -12.28
CA VAL A 70 16.10 10.39 -12.25
C VAL A 70 16.70 11.42 -13.22
N GLU A 71 15.83 12.17 -13.88
CA GLU A 71 16.20 13.26 -14.77
C GLU A 71 17.09 14.29 -14.06
N ASN A 72 18.30 14.52 -14.59
CA ASN A 72 19.24 15.50 -14.05
C ASN A 72 19.24 16.78 -14.90
N LYS A 73 18.52 17.81 -14.46
CA LYS A 73 18.38 19.08 -15.17
C LYS A 73 19.54 20.06 -14.92
N ASN A 74 20.25 19.94 -13.81
CA ASN A 74 21.27 20.89 -13.44
C ASN A 74 22.38 20.30 -12.54
N PRO A 75 23.24 19.45 -13.10
CA PRO A 75 24.27 18.76 -12.34
C PRO A 75 25.29 19.69 -11.66
N LYS A 76 25.46 20.94 -12.17
CA LYS A 76 26.43 21.90 -11.63
C LYS A 76 25.93 22.65 -10.40
N LYS A 77 24.62 22.68 -10.15
CA LYS A 77 24.01 23.40 -9.01
C LYS A 77 23.66 22.49 -7.82
N GLY A 78 24.18 21.27 -7.79
CA GLY A 78 23.80 20.32 -6.72
C GLY A 78 22.32 19.99 -6.79
N ASP A 79 21.80 19.81 -8.01
CA ASP A 79 20.45 19.28 -8.19
C ASP A 79 20.29 18.04 -7.29
N TRP A 80 19.14 17.85 -6.67
CA TRP A 80 18.89 16.69 -5.79
C TRP A 80 19.27 15.37 -6.50
N ALA A 81 19.20 15.34 -7.82
CA ALA A 81 19.67 14.23 -8.65
C ALA A 81 21.17 13.94 -8.49
N SER A 82 21.97 14.86 -7.99
CA SER A 82 23.39 14.66 -7.67
C SER A 82 23.61 14.17 -6.22
N GLY A 83 22.60 14.16 -5.43
CA GLY A 83 22.60 13.61 -4.08
C GLY A 83 22.51 12.09 -4.12
N LYS A 84 23.32 11.46 -3.40
CA LYS A 84 23.77 10.09 -3.31
C LYS A 84 22.78 8.93 -3.56
N ASP A 85 21.49 9.07 -3.34
CA ASP A 85 20.60 7.90 -3.23
C ASP A 85 19.43 7.89 -4.22
N ASP A 86 19.00 9.03 -4.75
CA ASP A 86 17.80 9.16 -5.58
C ASP A 86 18.05 9.04 -7.09
N THR A 87 19.33 9.06 -7.50
CA THR A 87 19.74 8.83 -8.88
C THR A 87 19.98 7.36 -9.20
N ILE A 88 19.74 6.50 -8.24
CA ILE A 88 20.16 5.10 -8.31
C ILE A 88 19.17 4.34 -9.17
N ASN A 89 19.72 3.74 -10.24
CA ASN A 89 19.04 2.67 -10.96
C ASN A 89 18.89 1.46 -10.04
N GLY A 90 17.69 1.20 -9.58
CA GLY A 90 17.44 0.21 -8.55
C GLY A 90 16.12 -0.53 -8.75
N GLY A 91 15.83 -1.40 -7.83
CA GLY A 91 14.61 -2.18 -7.86
C GLY A 91 14.10 -2.56 -6.47
N ARG A 92 12.83 -2.93 -6.44
CA ARG A 92 12.14 -3.42 -5.26
C ARG A 92 11.43 -4.72 -5.59
N LEU A 93 11.76 -5.79 -4.87
CA LEU A 93 10.95 -6.99 -4.82
C LEU A 93 9.95 -6.86 -3.67
N GLN A 94 8.67 -7.01 -3.96
CA GLN A 94 7.61 -7.00 -2.96
C GLN A 94 6.81 -8.30 -3.04
N THR A 95 6.52 -8.89 -1.89
CA THR A 95 5.52 -9.94 -1.77
C THR A 95 4.41 -9.44 -0.85
N LEU A 96 3.16 -9.59 -1.29
CA LEU A 96 1.97 -9.29 -0.51
C LEU A 96 1.09 -10.54 -0.46
N THR A 97 0.98 -11.13 0.71
CA THR A 97 0.12 -12.27 0.98
C THR A 97 -1.07 -11.81 1.82
N LYS A 98 -2.27 -12.18 1.41
CA LYS A 98 -3.51 -11.98 2.17
C LYS A 98 -4.21 -13.31 2.31
N VAL A 99 -4.60 -13.65 3.54
CA VAL A 99 -5.34 -14.88 3.85
C VAL A 99 -6.53 -14.53 4.73
N ASN A 100 -7.71 -14.86 4.29
CA ASN A 100 -8.92 -14.81 5.08
C ASN A 100 -9.12 -16.20 5.71
N PHE A 101 -8.95 -16.32 7.02
CA PHE A 101 -9.12 -17.60 7.74
C PHE A 101 -10.56 -17.90 8.03
N THR A 102 -11.34 -16.85 8.27
CA THR A 102 -12.78 -16.87 8.48
C THR A 102 -13.39 -15.66 7.77
N GLU A 103 -14.70 -15.55 7.72
CA GLU A 103 -15.41 -14.37 7.22
C GLU A 103 -15.01 -13.08 7.95
N LYS A 104 -14.54 -13.21 9.19
CA LYS A 104 -14.21 -12.07 10.07
C LYS A 104 -12.73 -11.85 10.29
N GLN A 105 -11.87 -12.85 9.99
CA GLN A 105 -10.45 -12.79 10.31
C GLN A 105 -9.59 -12.87 9.07
N ALA A 106 -8.64 -11.96 8.97
CA ALA A 106 -7.66 -11.94 7.90
C ALA A 106 -6.25 -11.67 8.42
N LEU A 107 -5.26 -12.20 7.71
CA LEU A 107 -3.84 -11.90 7.88
C LEU A 107 -3.30 -11.30 6.59
N GLU A 108 -2.52 -10.24 6.72
CA GLU A 108 -1.71 -9.67 5.65
C GLU A 108 -0.24 -9.76 6.02
N ILE A 109 0.57 -10.28 5.11
CA ILE A 109 2.04 -10.32 5.23
C ILE A 109 2.59 -9.57 4.03
N ARG A 110 3.39 -8.53 4.27
CA ARG A 110 4.10 -7.80 3.23
C ARG A 110 5.59 -7.81 3.50
N THR A 111 6.37 -8.23 2.49
CA THR A 111 7.82 -8.05 2.48
C THR A 111 8.20 -7.09 1.36
N ARG A 112 9.22 -6.28 1.60
CA ARG A 112 9.87 -5.42 0.60
C ARG A 112 11.37 -5.58 0.73
N ASN A 113 12.03 -5.77 -0.39
CA ASN A 113 13.48 -5.81 -0.47
C ASN A 113 13.93 -4.88 -1.60
N TYR A 114 14.82 -3.94 -1.29
CA TYR A 114 15.33 -2.95 -2.22
C TYR A 114 16.78 -3.26 -2.55
N HIS A 115 17.17 -3.00 -3.78
CA HIS A 115 18.55 -3.19 -4.25
C HIS A 115 18.89 -2.22 -5.36
N THR A 116 20.19 -1.98 -5.53
CA THR A 116 20.73 -1.15 -6.61
C THR A 116 21.18 -2.05 -7.76
N LEU A 117 21.05 -1.55 -8.98
CA LEU A 117 21.53 -2.22 -10.20
C LEU A 117 22.84 -1.64 -10.73
N ASN A 118 23.31 -0.53 -10.19
CA ASN A 118 24.58 0.10 -10.52
C ASN A 118 25.67 -0.45 -9.61
N GLY A 119 26.41 -1.43 -9.98
CA GLY A 119 27.65 -2.05 -9.52
C GLY A 119 28.31 -1.70 -8.17
N ASP A 120 28.01 -0.60 -7.58
CA ASP A 120 28.41 -0.28 -6.22
C ASP A 120 27.45 -0.98 -5.24
N ASN A 121 27.92 -1.99 -4.56
CA ASN A 121 27.21 -2.81 -3.58
C ASN A 121 26.66 -2.03 -2.35
N LYS A 122 26.30 -0.79 -2.54
CA LYS A 122 25.56 -0.03 -1.55
C LYS A 122 24.10 -0.43 -1.70
N SER A 123 23.64 -1.34 -0.84
CA SER A 123 22.22 -1.52 -0.63
C SER A 123 21.58 -0.13 -0.56
N SER A 124 20.54 0.09 -1.34
CA SER A 124 19.68 1.27 -1.19
C SER A 124 19.22 1.29 0.25
N GLY A 125 19.93 2.08 1.06
CA GLY A 125 19.91 1.93 2.50
C GLY A 125 18.50 1.87 3.04
N GLY A 126 18.16 0.77 3.61
CA GLY A 126 17.31 0.78 4.72
C GLY A 126 15.81 0.70 4.53
N ASN A 127 15.31 0.48 3.33
CA ASN A 127 13.88 0.39 3.11
C ASN A 127 13.31 -1.04 3.09
N ASP A 128 14.15 -2.06 3.30
CA ASP A 128 13.67 -3.42 3.47
C ASP A 128 12.73 -3.48 4.66
N ALA A 129 11.57 -4.06 4.46
CA ALA A 129 10.53 -4.08 5.48
C ALA A 129 9.77 -5.41 5.49
N LEU A 130 9.50 -5.88 6.70
CA LEU A 130 8.51 -6.91 6.97
C LEU A 130 7.34 -6.27 7.70
N ARG A 131 6.12 -6.49 7.23
CA ARG A 131 4.89 -6.06 7.90
C ARG A 131 3.92 -7.21 8.01
N LEU A 132 3.44 -7.45 9.22
CA LEU A 132 2.38 -8.40 9.55
C LEU A 132 1.18 -7.63 10.06
N ARG A 133 -0.01 -7.91 9.55
CA ARG A 133 -1.27 -7.32 10.00
C ARG A 133 -2.32 -8.41 10.20
N HIS A 134 -2.89 -8.46 11.36
CA HIS A 134 -4.08 -9.25 11.64
C HIS A 134 -5.29 -8.34 11.74
N PHE A 135 -6.38 -8.73 11.11
CA PHE A 135 -7.65 -8.00 11.11
C PHE A 135 -8.73 -8.87 11.70
N TYR A 136 -9.61 -8.26 12.50
CA TYR A 136 -10.83 -8.86 12.94
C TYR A 136 -12.00 -7.90 12.74
N ASN A 137 -12.97 -8.30 11.91
CA ASN A 137 -14.18 -7.53 11.63
C ASN A 137 -15.26 -7.92 12.64
N PHE A 138 -15.62 -7.01 13.52
CA PHE A 138 -16.71 -7.20 14.49
C PHE A 138 -18.10 -7.15 13.84
N GLY A 139 -18.18 -6.61 12.61
CA GLY A 139 -19.43 -6.28 11.95
C GLY A 139 -19.95 -4.92 12.40
N ASN A 140 -21.24 -4.70 12.19
CA ASN A 140 -21.89 -3.46 12.59
C ASN A 140 -22.09 -3.39 14.11
N LEU A 141 -21.86 -2.21 14.67
CA LEU A 141 -22.01 -1.97 16.11
C LEU A 141 -23.49 -1.84 16.50
N GLY A 142 -24.01 -2.86 17.16
CA GLY A 142 -25.42 -2.91 17.54
C GLY A 142 -26.35 -2.80 16.33
N SER A 143 -27.31 -1.90 16.40
CA SER A 143 -28.27 -1.59 15.31
C SER A 143 -27.75 -0.51 14.34
N SER A 144 -26.53 0.00 14.54
CA SER A 144 -25.96 1.04 13.68
C SER A 144 -25.41 0.45 12.38
N LYS A 145 -25.14 1.30 11.40
CA LYS A 145 -24.41 0.94 10.18
C LYS A 145 -22.90 1.15 10.31
N VAL A 146 -22.40 1.47 11.51
CA VAL A 146 -20.97 1.64 11.74
C VAL A 146 -20.30 0.28 11.79
N ASN A 147 -19.47 -0.03 10.83
CA ASN A 147 -18.66 -1.26 10.85
C ASN A 147 -17.37 -1.04 11.66
N ALA A 148 -17.05 -1.99 12.54
CA ALA A 148 -15.84 -1.91 13.35
C ALA A 148 -14.87 -3.03 12.97
N THR A 149 -13.62 -2.66 12.67
CA THR A 149 -12.55 -3.61 12.34
C THR A 149 -11.30 -3.31 13.14
N SER A 150 -10.84 -4.26 13.97
CA SER A 150 -9.55 -4.14 14.65
C SER A 150 -8.40 -4.52 13.73
N ARG A 151 -7.23 -3.91 13.99
CA ARG A 151 -5.98 -4.23 13.33
C ARG A 151 -4.85 -4.28 14.37
N LEU A 152 -4.20 -5.44 14.44
CA LEU A 152 -2.91 -5.59 15.12
C LEU A 152 -1.82 -5.63 14.07
N GLN A 153 -0.76 -4.86 14.25
CA GLN A 153 0.34 -4.79 13.30
C GLN A 153 1.67 -4.97 14.00
N PHE A 154 2.56 -5.70 13.37
CA PHE A 154 4.00 -5.66 13.59
C PHE A 154 4.68 -5.20 12.31
N GLU A 155 5.66 -4.31 12.43
CA GLU A 155 6.50 -3.89 11.31
C GLU A 155 7.96 -3.78 11.76
N GLN A 156 8.85 -4.24 10.88
CA GLN A 156 10.29 -4.09 11.01
C GLN A 156 10.81 -3.47 9.73
N LYS A 157 11.65 -2.44 9.86
CA LYS A 157 12.38 -1.81 8.76
C LYS A 157 13.87 -1.98 9.00
N ASN A 158 14.61 -2.43 7.97
CA ASN A 158 16.06 -2.47 8.01
C ASN A 158 16.60 -1.10 7.62
N GLY A 159 17.53 -0.52 8.24
CA GLY A 159 18.19 0.71 7.85
C GLY A 159 17.90 1.90 8.74
N ASP A 160 16.78 1.98 9.34
CA ASP A 160 16.46 3.00 10.33
C ASP A 160 16.80 2.45 11.73
N GLU A 161 18.10 2.21 11.97
CA GLU A 161 18.63 1.54 13.18
C GLU A 161 17.92 0.20 13.49
N GLY A 162 17.33 -0.46 12.49
CA GLY A 162 16.54 -1.66 12.70
C GLY A 162 15.26 -1.42 13.48
N LYS A 163 14.63 -0.26 13.34
CA LYS A 163 13.40 0.08 14.05
C LYS A 163 12.30 -0.93 13.81
N LYS A 164 11.64 -1.30 14.89
CA LYS A 164 10.50 -2.18 14.94
C LYS A 164 9.33 -1.46 15.56
N ASN A 165 8.14 -1.83 15.19
CA ASN A 165 6.95 -1.34 15.87
C ASN A 165 5.86 -2.40 16.02
N VAL A 166 5.06 -2.24 17.05
CA VAL A 166 3.77 -2.90 17.20
C VAL A 166 2.70 -1.84 17.33
N SER A 167 1.56 -2.09 16.74
CA SER A 167 0.40 -1.20 16.91
C SER A 167 -0.90 -1.96 17.01
N ALA A 168 -1.84 -1.37 17.74
CA ALA A 168 -3.22 -1.81 17.85
C ALA A 168 -4.15 -0.66 17.49
N SER A 169 -5.13 -0.92 16.64
CA SER A 169 -6.11 0.08 16.21
C SER A 169 -7.47 -0.54 15.98
N VAL A 170 -8.51 0.29 15.98
CA VAL A 170 -9.85 -0.06 15.53
C VAL A 170 -10.30 0.99 14.53
N LEU A 171 -10.69 0.56 13.34
CA LEU A 171 -11.34 1.41 12.35
C LEU A 171 -12.86 1.36 12.59
N PHE A 172 -13.47 2.51 12.77
CA PHE A 172 -14.91 2.71 12.76
C PHE A 172 -15.28 3.29 11.40
N ASP A 173 -15.91 2.48 10.56
CA ASP A 173 -16.26 2.84 9.20
C ASP A 173 -17.74 3.27 9.13
N PHE A 174 -17.96 4.47 8.62
CA PHE A 174 -19.24 5.14 8.47
C PHE A 174 -19.69 5.22 6.99
N ALA A 175 -19.05 4.51 6.06
CA ALA A 175 -19.32 4.63 4.62
C ALA A 175 -20.82 4.40 4.30
N ASP A 176 -21.50 3.48 4.99
CA ASP A 176 -22.90 3.17 4.80
C ASP A 176 -23.86 4.31 5.20
N TYR A 177 -23.40 5.37 5.85
CA TYR A 177 -24.15 6.60 6.09
C TYR A 177 -23.97 7.64 5.00
N ILE A 178 -22.96 7.47 4.13
CA ILE A 178 -22.68 8.39 3.04
C ILE A 178 -23.58 8.05 1.86
N TYR A 179 -24.26 9.06 1.32
CA TYR A 179 -25.07 8.89 0.13
C TYR A 179 -24.20 8.40 -1.03
N SER A 180 -24.64 7.33 -1.68
CA SER A 180 -23.96 6.72 -2.82
C SER A 180 -24.88 6.64 -4.00
N ASN A 181 -24.35 6.88 -5.22
CA ASN A 181 -25.05 6.76 -6.50
C ASN A 181 -24.08 6.26 -7.58
N ASN A 182 -24.52 6.23 -8.83
CA ASN A 182 -23.68 5.77 -9.96
C ASN A 182 -22.47 6.67 -10.26
N PHE A 183 -22.43 7.88 -9.71
CA PHE A 183 -21.32 8.85 -9.92
C PHE A 183 -20.41 8.96 -8.72
N PHE A 184 -20.87 8.54 -7.55
CA PHE A 184 -20.11 8.69 -6.31
C PHE A 184 -20.46 7.56 -5.36
N LYS A 185 -19.44 6.85 -4.87
CA LYS A 185 -19.61 5.82 -3.85
C LYS A 185 -18.50 5.94 -2.82
N ALA A 186 -18.87 6.06 -1.55
CA ALA A 186 -17.94 5.92 -0.45
C ALA A 186 -17.70 4.43 -0.21
N GLU A 187 -16.50 3.95 -0.51
CA GLU A 187 -16.09 2.57 -0.24
C GLU A 187 -15.56 2.41 1.19
N LYS A 188 -15.05 3.48 1.75
CA LYS A 188 -14.59 3.64 3.12
C LYS A 188 -14.74 5.09 3.54
N PHE A 189 -15.13 5.32 4.79
CA PHE A 189 -15.16 6.63 5.42
C PHE A 189 -15.10 6.46 6.94
N GLY A 190 -13.92 6.53 7.52
CA GLY A 190 -13.79 6.09 8.91
C GLY A 190 -12.74 6.82 9.73
N LEU A 191 -12.86 6.60 11.03
CA LEU A 191 -11.93 7.07 12.03
C LEU A 191 -11.22 5.87 12.68
N ARG A 192 -9.91 6.00 12.87
CA ARG A 192 -9.06 4.94 13.37
C ARG A 192 -8.18 5.40 14.53
N PRO A 193 -8.65 5.36 15.78
CA PRO A 193 -7.77 5.46 16.92
C PRO A 193 -6.76 4.31 16.93
N GLN A 194 -5.49 4.65 17.24
CA GLN A 194 -4.39 3.69 17.24
C GLN A 194 -3.37 4.06 18.32
N TYR A 195 -2.86 3.03 18.98
CA TYR A 195 -1.64 3.11 19.76
C TYR A 195 -0.52 2.37 19.03
N LYS A 196 0.67 2.96 19.00
CA LYS A 196 1.86 2.36 18.39
C LYS A 196 3.06 2.54 19.32
N TYR A 197 3.77 1.45 19.53
CA TYR A 197 5.04 1.42 20.25
C TYR A 197 6.17 1.14 19.26
N VAL A 198 7.17 2.00 19.24
CA VAL A 198 8.35 1.91 18.36
C VAL A 198 9.59 1.70 19.21
N TRP A 199 10.48 0.83 18.78
CA TRP A 199 11.80 0.65 19.41
C TRP A 199 12.87 0.38 18.37
N ALA A 200 14.12 0.76 18.66
CA ALA A 200 15.26 0.46 17.82
C ALA A 200 15.87 -0.91 18.19
N GLY A 201 16.47 -1.59 17.20
CA GLY A 201 17.09 -2.90 17.41
C GLY A 201 18.45 -2.84 18.10
N HIS A 202 19.14 -1.69 18.04
CA HIS A 202 20.54 -1.54 18.46
C HIS A 202 20.78 -0.41 19.46
N SER A 203 19.74 0.25 19.91
CA SER A 203 19.85 1.34 20.90
C SER A 203 18.73 1.25 21.92
N ASP A 204 18.89 1.98 23.02
CA ASP A 204 17.84 2.14 24.03
C ASP A 204 16.66 3.02 23.58
N TYR A 205 16.54 3.32 22.29
CA TYR A 205 15.48 4.17 21.78
C TYR A 205 14.13 3.47 21.84
N TYR A 206 13.13 4.16 22.37
CA TYR A 206 11.74 3.81 22.20
C TYR A 206 10.84 5.06 22.14
N GLU A 207 9.68 4.90 21.57
CA GLU A 207 8.70 5.95 21.39
C GLU A 207 7.29 5.38 21.51
N ASN A 208 6.42 6.13 22.20
CA ASN A 208 4.99 5.88 22.26
C ASN A 208 4.29 6.86 21.34
N GLN A 209 3.45 6.37 20.44
CA GLN A 209 2.70 7.16 19.50
C GLN A 209 1.21 6.89 19.67
N TYR A 210 0.43 7.94 19.80
CA TYR A 210 -1.03 7.92 19.90
C TYR A 210 -1.57 8.57 18.65
N HIS A 211 -2.39 7.85 17.89
CA HIS A 211 -2.87 8.29 16.59
C HIS A 211 -4.38 8.38 16.56
N LEU A 212 -4.87 9.36 15.82
CA LEU A 212 -6.23 9.40 15.31
C LEU A 212 -6.16 9.53 13.79
N GLY A 213 -6.39 8.42 13.10
CA GLY A 213 -6.44 8.36 11.65
C GLY A 213 -7.83 8.66 11.11
N PHE A 214 -7.90 9.36 10.00
CA PHE A 214 -9.06 9.45 9.13
C PHE A 214 -8.72 8.74 7.84
N GLU A 215 -9.55 7.78 7.42
CA GLU A 215 -9.35 7.01 6.19
C GLU A 215 -10.62 7.09 5.34
N SER A 216 -10.47 7.45 4.07
CA SER A 216 -11.59 7.46 3.14
C SER A 216 -11.17 7.03 1.75
N ASP A 217 -12.00 6.20 1.11
CA ASP A 217 -11.85 5.75 -0.26
C ASP A 217 -13.17 6.01 -1.00
N PHE A 218 -13.08 6.63 -2.15
CA PHE A 218 -14.23 6.97 -2.97
C PHE A 218 -14.04 6.44 -4.39
N SER A 219 -15.09 5.82 -4.93
CA SER A 219 -15.23 5.52 -6.35
C SER A 219 -15.94 6.68 -7.03
N LEU A 220 -15.33 7.22 -8.09
CA LEU A 220 -15.76 8.37 -8.86
C LEU A 220 -16.07 7.98 -10.30
N PRO A 221 -16.75 8.82 -11.10
CA PRO A 221 -17.02 8.57 -12.52
C PRO A 221 -15.74 8.31 -13.32
N PHE A 222 -15.90 7.67 -14.49
CA PHE A 222 -14.80 7.40 -15.42
C PHE A 222 -13.65 6.57 -14.83
N ASN A 223 -13.96 5.66 -13.91
CA ASN A 223 -13.00 4.80 -13.20
C ASN A 223 -11.95 5.57 -12.38
N PHE A 224 -12.28 6.77 -11.93
CA PHE A 224 -11.46 7.45 -10.94
C PHE A 224 -11.70 6.90 -9.55
N GLY A 225 -10.64 6.80 -8.77
CA GLY A 225 -10.65 6.53 -7.33
C GLY A 225 -9.97 7.68 -6.60
N LEU A 226 -10.51 8.10 -5.47
CA LEU A 226 -9.89 9.06 -4.57
C LEU A 226 -9.71 8.43 -3.20
N SER A 227 -8.48 8.35 -2.74
CA SER A 227 -8.12 7.91 -1.38
C SER A 227 -7.55 9.08 -0.60
N LEU A 228 -8.09 9.31 0.61
CA LEU A 228 -7.60 10.33 1.52
C LEU A 228 -7.33 9.67 2.86
N GLU A 229 -6.08 9.76 3.32
CA GLU A 229 -5.67 9.31 4.65
C GLU A 229 -5.04 10.50 5.39
N TYR A 230 -5.58 10.83 6.55
CA TYR A 230 -4.99 11.82 7.44
C TYR A 230 -4.72 11.18 8.80
N ASP A 231 -3.50 11.21 9.24
CA ASP A 231 -3.08 10.65 10.53
C ASP A 231 -2.56 11.78 11.43
N LEU A 232 -3.29 12.09 12.48
CA LEU A 232 -2.84 12.99 13.53
C LEU A 232 -2.26 12.17 14.67
N SER A 233 -1.01 12.37 15.00
CA SER A 233 -0.32 11.64 16.05
C SER A 233 0.28 12.55 17.12
N TYR A 234 0.34 12.05 18.33
CA TYR A 234 1.17 12.58 19.40
C TYR A 234 2.28 11.57 19.69
N ASN A 235 3.51 11.98 19.38
CA ASN A 235 4.71 11.18 19.52
C ASN A 235 5.44 11.56 20.81
N ARG A 236 5.69 10.58 21.68
CA ARG A 236 6.36 10.78 22.96
C ARG A 236 7.61 9.93 23.06
N LEU A 237 8.76 10.57 23.09
CA LEU A 237 10.05 9.91 23.24
C LEU A 237 10.26 9.36 24.66
N ARG A 238 11.12 8.36 24.76
CA ARG A 238 11.68 7.81 26.01
C ARG A 238 12.12 8.92 26.97
N PRO A 239 11.98 8.72 28.30
CA PRO A 239 12.61 9.61 29.30
C PRO A 239 14.11 9.77 29.03
N GLY A 240 14.57 11.01 28.98
CA GLY A 240 15.97 11.34 28.63
C GLY A 240 16.14 11.79 27.19
N ASN A 241 15.38 11.26 26.24
CA ASN A 241 15.43 11.69 24.84
C ASN A 241 14.54 12.94 24.60
N ARG A 242 14.92 13.71 23.59
CA ARG A 242 14.24 14.96 23.22
C ARG A 242 14.23 15.13 21.71
N PHE A 243 13.18 15.74 21.21
CA PHE A 243 13.16 16.30 19.85
C PHE A 243 14.01 17.57 19.83
N ASN A 244 14.99 17.62 18.95
CA ASN A 244 15.79 18.83 18.74
C ASN A 244 14.97 19.86 17.98
N THR A 245 14.65 20.98 18.61
CA THR A 245 13.91 22.07 18.00
C THR A 245 14.84 23.19 17.58
N ALA A 246 14.47 23.95 16.55
CA ALA A 246 15.28 25.05 16.02
C ALA A 246 15.53 26.18 17.03
N ASP A 247 14.67 26.31 18.04
CA ASP A 247 14.81 27.27 19.14
C ASP A 247 15.60 26.71 20.35
N ASN A 248 16.24 25.54 20.17
CA ASN A 248 16.99 24.81 21.20
C ASN A 248 16.18 24.46 22.47
N LYS A 249 14.85 24.52 22.38
CA LYS A 249 13.94 24.09 23.44
C LYS A 249 13.53 22.64 23.27
N ASN A 250 14.43 21.75 23.51
CA ASN A 250 14.21 20.32 23.39
C ASN A 250 12.89 19.83 23.99
N LYS A 251 12.04 19.18 23.21
CA LYS A 251 10.71 18.70 23.61
C LYS A 251 10.66 17.20 23.81
N LYS A 252 9.87 16.76 24.80
CA LYS A 252 9.66 15.32 25.10
C LYS A 252 8.65 14.65 24.17
N GLY A 253 7.78 15.43 23.58
CA GLY A 253 6.72 14.98 22.68
C GLY A 253 6.39 16.02 21.63
N GLU A 254 5.76 15.59 20.55
CA GLU A 254 5.40 16.39 19.40
C GLU A 254 4.08 15.92 18.81
N TRP A 255 3.24 16.86 18.40
CA TRP A 255 2.15 16.62 17.50
C TRP A 255 2.66 16.58 16.06
N TYR A 256 2.26 15.55 15.35
CA TYR A 256 2.62 15.32 13.95
C TYR A 256 1.39 14.94 13.17
N GLY A 257 1.19 15.56 12.02
CA GLY A 257 0.13 15.24 11.07
C GLY A 257 0.71 14.76 9.76
N GLU A 258 0.14 13.72 9.19
CA GLU A 258 0.49 13.19 7.87
C GLU A 258 -0.78 13.07 7.03
N LEU A 259 -0.77 13.67 5.84
CA LEU A 259 -1.83 13.56 4.86
C LEU A 259 -1.31 12.85 3.63
N THR A 260 -1.97 11.78 3.24
CA THR A 260 -1.84 11.14 1.93
C THR A 260 -3.14 11.36 1.15
N ALA A 261 -3.04 11.85 -0.05
CA ALA A 261 -4.19 12.07 -0.93
C ALA A 261 -3.85 11.57 -2.33
N VAL A 262 -4.53 10.54 -2.78
CA VAL A 262 -4.24 9.86 -4.04
C VAL A 262 -5.47 9.84 -4.92
N LEU A 263 -5.34 10.42 -6.12
CA LEU A 263 -6.28 10.28 -7.21
C LEU A 263 -5.73 9.23 -8.17
N SER A 264 -6.51 8.20 -8.42
CA SER A 264 -6.15 7.11 -9.34
C SER A 264 -7.17 6.97 -10.46
N ASN A 265 -6.72 6.49 -11.61
CA ASN A 265 -7.59 6.12 -12.73
C ASN A 265 -7.04 4.87 -13.40
N TYR A 266 -7.92 3.94 -13.72
CA TYR A 266 -7.61 2.81 -14.57
C TYR A 266 -8.58 2.77 -15.75
N THR A 267 -8.06 2.95 -16.95
CA THR A 267 -8.84 2.92 -18.20
C THR A 267 -8.44 1.69 -19.02
N PRO A 268 -9.31 0.68 -19.18
CA PRO A 268 -9.05 -0.42 -20.09
C PRO A 268 -9.06 0.12 -21.54
N LEU A 269 -7.96 -0.12 -22.26
CA LEU A 269 -7.80 0.34 -23.65
C LEU A 269 -8.14 -0.75 -24.66
N TYR A 270 -7.78 -1.99 -24.35
CA TYR A 270 -7.99 -3.13 -25.25
C TYR A 270 -8.09 -4.43 -24.44
N LYS A 271 -8.99 -5.32 -24.85
CA LYS A 271 -9.16 -6.63 -24.27
C LYS A 271 -9.36 -7.68 -25.36
N ALA A 272 -8.57 -8.74 -25.32
CA ALA A 272 -8.68 -9.89 -26.21
C ALA A 272 -8.47 -11.19 -25.42
N GLY A 273 -9.55 -11.93 -25.24
CA GLY A 273 -9.54 -13.16 -24.44
C GLY A 273 -9.03 -12.90 -23.02
N ALA A 274 -7.97 -13.58 -22.63
CA ALA A 274 -7.33 -13.49 -21.33
C ALA A 274 -6.36 -12.28 -21.19
N VAL A 275 -6.09 -11.57 -22.28
CA VAL A 275 -5.15 -10.43 -22.31
C VAL A 275 -5.92 -9.11 -22.24
N GLU A 276 -5.45 -8.20 -21.38
CA GLU A 276 -5.98 -6.84 -21.26
C GLU A 276 -4.82 -5.84 -21.24
N LEU A 277 -4.95 -4.77 -22.03
CA LEU A 277 -4.10 -3.59 -22.01
C LEU A 277 -4.90 -2.44 -21.39
N GLY A 278 -4.34 -1.76 -20.41
CA GLY A 278 -4.93 -0.62 -19.75
C GLY A 278 -3.95 0.53 -19.56
N PHE A 279 -4.50 1.72 -19.46
CA PHE A 279 -3.79 2.90 -18.99
C PHE A 279 -4.10 3.09 -17.50
N ASN A 280 -3.07 3.27 -16.70
CA ASN A 280 -3.19 3.56 -15.29
C ASN A 280 -2.50 4.88 -14.99
N ALA A 281 -3.16 5.78 -14.29
CA ALA A 281 -2.59 7.02 -13.80
C ALA A 281 -2.88 7.16 -12.33
N GLU A 282 -1.87 7.50 -11.57
CA GLU A 282 -1.96 7.78 -10.14
C GLU A 282 -1.23 9.07 -9.85
N GLY A 283 -1.76 9.90 -8.96
CA GLY A 283 -1.11 11.13 -8.57
C GLY A 283 -1.75 11.76 -7.35
N GLY A 284 -1.00 12.65 -6.70
CA GLY A 284 -1.45 13.32 -5.49
C GLY A 284 -0.32 13.64 -4.53
N TYR A 285 -0.66 13.72 -3.26
CA TYR A 285 0.33 13.79 -2.18
C TYR A 285 0.76 12.38 -1.77
N ASP A 286 2.04 12.03 -1.96
CA ASP A 286 2.62 10.80 -1.39
C ASP A 286 2.65 10.94 0.13
N THR A 287 3.12 12.10 0.62
CA THR A 287 2.84 12.58 1.97
C THR A 287 2.85 14.11 2.00
N TYR A 288 2.00 14.67 2.85
CA TYR A 288 2.07 16.06 3.30
C TYR A 288 2.21 16.02 4.81
N ASN A 289 3.40 16.35 5.31
CA ASN A 289 3.76 16.25 6.71
C ASN A 289 3.62 17.61 7.41
N MET A 290 3.11 17.59 8.62
CA MET A 290 2.95 18.78 9.47
C MET A 290 3.58 18.52 10.83
N HIS A 291 4.61 19.27 11.17
CA HIS A 291 5.30 19.23 12.45
C HIS A 291 4.84 20.35 13.38
N GLN A 292 4.63 20.05 14.64
CA GLN A 292 4.32 21.08 15.65
C GLN A 292 5.47 22.07 15.80
N PHE A 293 6.71 21.59 15.73
CA PHE A 293 7.90 22.42 15.94
C PHE A 293 8.76 22.44 14.67
N LYS A 294 9.48 23.56 14.46
CA LYS A 294 10.62 23.57 13.55
C LYS A 294 11.73 22.72 14.15
N ARG A 295 12.29 21.81 13.41
CA ARG A 295 13.39 20.96 13.87
C ARG A 295 14.73 21.64 13.61
N ALA A 296 15.71 21.49 14.50
CA ALA A 296 17.09 21.86 14.22
C ALA A 296 17.61 20.92 13.12
N GLY A 297 18.31 21.47 12.13
CA GLY A 297 18.88 20.70 11.02
C GLY A 297 19.68 19.51 11.53
N GLY A 298 19.35 18.34 11.02
CA GLY A 298 19.95 17.05 11.31
C GLY A 298 19.39 16.06 10.31
N THR A 299 20.05 14.95 10.08
CA THR A 299 19.55 13.89 9.21
C THR A 299 18.15 13.49 9.65
N GLY A 300 17.16 13.79 8.83
CA GLY A 300 15.76 13.46 9.09
C GLY A 300 15.62 11.96 9.37
N GLU A 301 14.83 11.60 10.38
CA GLU A 301 14.61 10.20 10.82
C GLU A 301 14.09 9.27 9.72
N ASN A 302 13.75 9.81 8.55
CA ASN A 302 13.23 9.05 7.40
C ASN A 302 14.21 8.96 6.23
N GLY A 303 15.49 9.35 6.39
CA GLY A 303 16.46 9.35 5.27
C GLY A 303 16.11 10.36 4.15
N ARG A 304 15.04 11.10 4.30
CA ARG A 304 14.68 12.23 3.44
C ARG A 304 15.38 13.45 4.02
N GLY A 305 16.35 13.97 3.31
CA GLY A 305 17.24 15.10 3.59
C GLY A 305 16.95 16.00 4.79
N ASP A 306 17.94 16.70 5.22
CA ASP A 306 17.88 17.62 6.34
C ASP A 306 16.67 18.56 6.25
N LEU A 307 15.67 18.38 7.12
CA LEU A 307 14.67 19.41 7.34
C LEU A 307 15.42 20.63 7.85
N THR A 308 15.46 21.69 7.06
CA THR A 308 16.07 22.94 7.52
C THR A 308 15.30 23.46 8.71
N ALA A 309 15.99 24.16 9.62
CA ALA A 309 15.41 24.76 10.82
C ALA A 309 14.17 25.66 10.56
N THR A 310 13.85 25.91 9.29
CA THR A 310 12.79 26.83 8.87
C THR A 310 11.45 26.17 8.63
N ASP A 311 11.38 24.84 8.37
CA ASP A 311 10.17 24.23 7.89
C ASP A 311 9.44 23.38 8.93
N ARG A 312 8.12 23.63 9.04
CA ARG A 312 7.18 22.80 9.80
C ARG A 312 6.38 21.88 8.89
N ARG A 313 6.59 22.00 7.58
CA ARG A 313 5.84 21.28 6.57
C ARG A 313 6.80 20.77 5.53
N ASP A 314 6.62 19.53 5.13
CA ASP A 314 7.23 18.99 3.96
C ASP A 314 6.18 18.19 3.17
N TYR A 315 6.27 18.18 1.87
CA TYR A 315 5.32 17.47 1.05
C TYR A 315 5.93 17.03 -0.26
N GLU A 316 5.38 15.97 -0.78
CA GLU A 316 5.75 15.39 -2.05
C GLU A 316 4.50 15.19 -2.90
N LEU A 317 4.47 15.86 -4.05
CA LEU A 317 3.44 15.67 -5.07
C LEU A 317 4.00 14.81 -6.18
N TYR A 318 3.17 13.93 -6.73
CA TYR A 318 3.57 13.05 -7.82
C TYR A 318 2.46 12.81 -8.83
N LEU A 319 2.87 12.34 -10.00
CA LEU A 319 2.01 11.80 -11.05
C LEU A 319 2.74 10.63 -11.71
N GLU A 320 2.14 9.45 -11.71
CA GLU A 320 2.73 8.22 -12.29
C GLU A 320 1.80 7.64 -13.39
N PRO A 321 1.86 8.14 -14.65
CA PRO A 321 1.17 7.54 -15.77
C PRO A 321 1.89 6.27 -16.25
N THR A 322 1.14 5.19 -16.48
CA THR A 322 1.69 3.91 -16.90
C THR A 322 0.78 3.19 -17.87
N LEU A 323 1.36 2.39 -18.75
CA LEU A 323 0.66 1.40 -19.55
C LEU A 323 0.86 0.03 -18.91
N GLN A 324 -0.22 -0.69 -18.68
CA GLN A 324 -0.21 -2.01 -18.06
C GLN A 324 -0.80 -3.04 -19.00
N VAL A 325 -0.11 -4.15 -19.17
CA VAL A 325 -0.65 -5.36 -19.77
C VAL A 325 -0.89 -6.40 -18.68
N SER A 326 -2.01 -7.08 -18.73
CA SER A 326 -2.29 -8.22 -17.84
C SER A 326 -2.76 -9.41 -18.65
N TYR A 327 -2.40 -10.60 -18.17
CA TYR A 327 -2.76 -11.89 -18.74
C TYR A 327 -3.29 -12.82 -17.64
N LYS A 328 -4.49 -13.34 -17.83
CA LYS A 328 -5.12 -14.30 -16.91
C LYS A 328 -5.19 -15.67 -17.58
N PRO A 329 -4.14 -16.51 -17.48
CA PRO A 329 -4.16 -17.85 -18.05
C PRO A 329 -5.19 -18.76 -17.38
N THR A 330 -5.52 -18.49 -16.12
CA THR A 330 -6.56 -19.16 -15.35
C THR A 330 -7.30 -18.16 -14.48
N ASP A 331 -8.40 -18.57 -13.86
CA ASP A 331 -9.13 -17.72 -12.89
C ASP A 331 -8.31 -17.43 -11.62
N PHE A 332 -7.31 -18.26 -11.34
CA PHE A 332 -6.49 -18.16 -10.13
C PHE A 332 -5.20 -17.39 -10.34
N VAL A 333 -4.71 -17.26 -11.58
CA VAL A 333 -3.41 -16.67 -11.89
C VAL A 333 -3.58 -15.44 -12.76
N LYS A 334 -3.01 -14.33 -12.33
CA LYS A 334 -2.86 -13.10 -13.11
C LYS A 334 -1.38 -12.76 -13.23
N LEU A 335 -0.86 -12.71 -14.43
CA LEU A 335 0.43 -12.11 -14.75
C LEU A 335 0.19 -10.67 -15.18
N TYR A 336 1.08 -9.76 -14.81
CA TYR A 336 0.97 -8.37 -15.23
C TYR A 336 2.33 -7.72 -15.37
N ALA A 337 2.41 -6.74 -16.27
CA ALA A 337 3.57 -5.87 -16.42
C ALA A 337 3.12 -4.48 -16.76
N ALA A 338 3.84 -3.47 -16.27
CA ALA A 338 3.56 -2.09 -16.57
C ALA A 338 4.86 -1.31 -16.78
N ALA A 339 4.77 -0.24 -17.56
CA ALA A 339 5.87 0.68 -17.76
C ALA A 339 5.34 2.10 -17.92
N GLY A 340 6.09 3.07 -17.40
CA GLY A 340 5.75 4.48 -17.44
C GLY A 340 6.82 5.32 -16.78
N ALA A 341 6.42 6.41 -16.17
CA ALA A 341 7.35 7.27 -15.46
C ALA A 341 6.66 7.93 -14.27
N ASP A 342 7.41 8.14 -13.21
CA ASP A 342 7.03 8.94 -12.06
C ASP A 342 7.53 10.38 -12.28
N TYR A 343 6.61 11.34 -12.25
CA TYR A 343 6.90 12.77 -12.30
C TYR A 343 6.60 13.38 -10.94
N ARG A 344 7.63 13.82 -10.24
CA ARG A 344 7.54 14.14 -8.81
C ARG A 344 8.30 15.42 -8.50
N ASN A 345 7.75 16.25 -7.58
CA ASN A 345 8.55 17.31 -7.00
C ASN A 345 9.48 16.71 -5.96
N ARG A 346 10.75 16.88 -6.18
CA ARG A 346 11.78 16.38 -5.28
C ARG A 346 12.48 17.56 -4.65
N THR A 347 12.11 17.83 -3.42
CA THR A 347 12.64 18.96 -2.68
C THR A 347 13.76 18.50 -1.76
N ASN A 348 14.91 19.14 -1.87
CA ASN A 348 15.89 19.15 -0.79
C ASN A 348 15.45 20.23 0.20
N ASN A 349 14.81 19.83 1.30
CA ASN A 349 14.63 20.64 2.49
C ASN A 349 13.72 21.88 2.41
N GLU A 350 12.89 22.01 1.39
CA GLU A 350 12.01 23.17 1.24
C GLU A 350 10.56 22.74 1.02
N SER A 351 9.63 23.34 1.76
CA SER A 351 8.18 23.15 1.60
C SER A 351 7.66 23.79 0.31
N GLU A 352 8.39 23.67 -0.78
CA GLU A 352 8.02 24.30 -2.03
C GLU A 352 7.84 23.25 -3.13
N VAL A 353 6.84 23.46 -3.99
CA VAL A 353 6.61 22.66 -5.20
C VAL A 353 7.66 22.98 -6.25
N LYS A 354 8.89 22.57 -5.98
CA LYS A 354 10.07 22.80 -6.84
C LYS A 354 10.67 21.49 -7.30
N ASN A 355 11.64 21.57 -8.19
CA ASN A 355 12.50 20.47 -8.62
C ASN A 355 11.75 19.25 -9.19
N TRP A 356 10.76 19.51 -10.02
CA TRP A 356 10.03 18.45 -10.72
C TRP A 356 10.96 17.69 -11.69
N ARG A 357 10.95 16.37 -11.54
CA ARG A 357 11.80 15.44 -12.31
C ARG A 357 11.03 14.20 -12.70
N TRP A 358 11.36 13.68 -13.86
CA TRP A 358 10.93 12.38 -14.34
C TRP A 358 11.85 11.27 -13.85
N GLN A 359 11.26 10.14 -13.50
CA GLN A 359 11.97 8.90 -13.25
C GLN A 359 11.24 7.77 -13.98
N PRO A 360 11.88 7.09 -14.96
CA PRO A 360 11.28 5.93 -15.60
C PRO A 360 11.01 4.84 -14.58
N THR A 361 9.85 4.21 -14.68
CA THR A 361 9.47 3.09 -13.83
C THR A 361 8.91 1.96 -14.66
N ALA A 362 9.16 0.72 -14.24
CA ALA A 362 8.52 -0.45 -14.81
C ALA A 362 8.35 -1.52 -13.73
N TRP A 363 7.30 -2.31 -13.83
CA TRP A 363 7.14 -3.44 -12.95
C TRP A 363 6.52 -4.62 -13.66
N ALA A 364 6.78 -5.80 -13.12
CA ALA A 364 6.13 -7.02 -13.50
C ALA A 364 5.80 -7.85 -12.26
N GLY A 365 4.75 -8.63 -12.33
CA GLY A 365 4.33 -9.43 -11.20
C GLY A 365 3.38 -10.56 -11.58
N MET A 366 3.16 -11.38 -10.57
CA MET A 366 2.21 -12.49 -10.62
C MET A 366 1.36 -12.46 -9.35
N LYS A 367 0.05 -12.53 -9.54
CA LYS A 367 -0.90 -12.68 -8.45
C LYS A 367 -1.61 -14.02 -8.59
N VAL A 368 -1.57 -14.80 -7.51
CA VAL A 368 -2.32 -16.06 -7.37
C VAL A 368 -3.40 -15.87 -6.35
N THR A 369 -4.63 -16.28 -6.66
CA THR A 369 -5.79 -16.30 -5.74
C THR A 369 -6.21 -17.73 -5.48
N PHE A 370 -6.66 -18.04 -4.27
CA PHE A 370 -7.08 -19.37 -3.86
C PHE A 370 -8.26 -19.33 -2.90
#